data_ba12aa2128fd07104fb82bc48fa98b58
#
_entry.id   ba12aa2128fd07104fb82bc48fa98b58
#
_cell.length_a   1.000
_cell.length_b   1.000
_cell.length_c   1.000
_cell.angle_alpha   90.00
_cell.angle_beta   90.00
_cell.angle_gamma   90.00
#
_symmetry.space_group_name_H-M   'P 1'
#
loop_
_entity.id
_entity.type
_entity.pdbx_description
1 polymer ?
#
loop_
_entity_poly.entity_id
_entity_poly.type
_entity_poly.pdbx_seq_one_letter_code
_entity_poly.pdbx_strand_id
1 'polypeptide(L)'
;AMVRTPPESDAGGLSRTQQARILEYIDAGLSQSLDLTGMAEALSLTPCLFARQFRRSFGLPPYAFVKARRLERARHLLARTTLPIKAVAADCGFSDQAHLTRLFSAAYDVTPAVFRRQAS
;
A
#
# COMPACT_ATOMS: atom_id res chain seq x y z
N ALA A 1 21.14 17.33 -24.70
CA ALA A 1 20.95 16.89 -24.24
C ALA A 1 20.43 16.25 -23.53
N MET A 2 20.35 16.06 -23.70
CA MET A 2 19.84 15.49 -23.20
C MET A 2 19.68 15.19 -22.18
N VAL A 3 19.69 14.99 -22.05
CA VAL A 3 19.60 14.61 -21.14
C VAL A 3 18.97 14.87 -20.30
N ARG A 4 18.42 14.97 -20.14
CA ARG A 4 17.68 15.14 -19.37
C ARG A 4 16.92 14.44 -18.73
N THR A 5 16.73 13.66 -18.96
CA THR A 5 15.86 12.78 -18.32
C THR A 5 16.21 12.43 -16.91
N PRO A 6 17.41 12.10 -16.61
CA PRO A 6 17.75 11.79 -15.25
C PRO A 6 17.42 12.90 -14.27
N PRO A 7 17.75 14.15 -14.54
CA PRO A 7 17.38 15.22 -13.63
C PRO A 7 15.88 15.34 -13.46
N GLU A 8 15.22 15.15 -14.54
CA GLU A 8 13.78 15.27 -14.56
C GLU A 8 13.11 14.25 -13.68
N SER A 9 13.49 12.98 -13.83
CA SER A 9 12.98 11.91 -13.03
C SER A 9 13.28 12.14 -11.57
N ASP A 10 14.49 12.53 -11.28
CA ASP A 10 14.90 12.71 -9.91
C ASP A 10 14.12 13.87 -9.28
N ALA A 11 13.96 14.95 -9.99
CA ALA A 11 13.27 16.11 -9.47
C ALA A 11 11.76 15.89 -9.39
N GLY A 12 11.21 15.21 -10.37
CA GLY A 12 9.78 15.05 -10.46
C GLY A 12 9.21 13.79 -9.89
N GLY A 13 10.07 12.93 -9.34
CA GLY A 13 9.64 11.66 -8.82
C GLY A 13 9.51 10.61 -9.89
N LEU A 14 8.55 9.70 -9.72
CA LEU A 14 8.34 8.59 -10.65
C LEU A 14 7.58 9.04 -11.88
N SER A 15 7.90 8.45 -13.02
CA SER A 15 7.16 8.71 -14.26
C SER A 15 5.77 8.09 -14.13
N ARG A 16 4.87 8.46 -15.05
CA ARG A 16 3.54 7.86 -15.05
C ARG A 16 3.57 6.36 -15.22
N THR A 17 4.44 5.87 -16.11
CA THR A 17 4.58 4.44 -16.31
C THR A 17 5.08 3.75 -15.05
N GLN A 18 6.07 4.36 -14.39
CA GLN A 18 6.59 3.81 -13.14
C GLN A 18 5.51 3.82 -12.06
N GLN A 19 4.74 4.89 -11.97
CA GLN A 19 3.66 4.96 -10.99
C GLN A 19 2.63 3.86 -11.22
N ALA A 20 2.21 3.67 -12.45
CA ALA A 20 1.24 2.64 -12.77
C ALA A 20 1.78 1.26 -12.44
N ARG A 21 3.05 1.01 -12.78
CA ARG A 21 3.67 -0.27 -12.53
C ARG A 21 3.79 -0.59 -11.05
N ILE A 22 4.20 0.39 -10.24
CA ILE A 22 4.35 0.12 -8.81
C ILE A 22 3.01 -0.05 -8.12
N LEU A 23 1.97 0.68 -8.56
CA LEU A 23 0.64 0.50 -8.00
C LEU A 23 0.11 -0.90 -8.28
N GLU A 24 0.32 -1.40 -9.50
CA GLU A 24 -0.07 -2.77 -9.83
C GLU A 24 0.68 -3.78 -8.98
N TYR A 25 1.98 -3.58 -8.82
CA TYR A 25 2.81 -4.47 -8.04
C TYR A 25 2.33 -4.53 -6.59
N ILE A 26 2.07 -3.37 -6.01
CA ILE A 26 1.60 -3.29 -4.63
C ILE A 26 0.24 -3.96 -4.48
N ASP A 27 -0.71 -3.61 -5.34
CA ASP A 27 -2.07 -4.13 -5.23
C ASP A 27 -2.12 -5.64 -5.44
N ALA A 28 -1.28 -6.17 -6.32
CA ALA A 28 -1.22 -7.61 -6.56
C ALA A 28 -0.59 -8.36 -5.39
N GLY A 29 0.25 -7.70 -4.61
CA GLY A 29 0.97 -8.33 -3.52
C GLY A 29 0.51 -7.98 -2.12
N LEU A 30 -0.66 -7.36 -1.96
CA LEU A 30 -1.08 -6.90 -0.63
C LEU A 30 -1.21 -8.02 0.40
N SER A 31 -1.60 -9.23 -0.02
CA SER A 31 -1.71 -10.35 0.92
C SER A 31 -0.36 -10.96 1.24
N GLN A 32 0.69 -10.51 0.59
CA GLN A 32 2.04 -11.06 0.72
C GLN A 32 2.96 -10.07 1.41
N SER A 33 4.17 -10.52 1.68
CA SER A 33 5.19 -9.65 2.20
C SER A 33 5.64 -8.69 1.10
N LEU A 34 5.58 -7.40 1.38
CA LEU A 34 6.05 -6.38 0.43
C LEU A 34 7.17 -5.61 1.10
N ASP A 35 8.39 -5.77 0.61
CA ASP A 35 9.51 -5.03 1.18
C ASP A 35 10.05 -4.00 0.19
N LEU A 36 10.86 -3.10 0.72
CA LEU A 36 11.39 -2.00 -0.07
C LEU A 36 12.23 -2.48 -1.24
N THR A 37 13.06 -3.51 -1.00
CA THR A 37 13.93 -4.03 -2.04
C THR A 37 13.14 -4.59 -3.21
N GLY A 38 12.10 -5.37 -2.92
CA GLY A 38 11.28 -5.96 -3.98
C GLY A 38 10.54 -4.90 -4.78
N MET A 39 10.03 -3.88 -4.10
CA MET A 39 9.33 -2.80 -4.78
C MET A 39 10.28 -2.00 -5.68
N ALA A 40 11.47 -1.73 -5.18
CA ALA A 40 12.48 -1.00 -5.96
C ALA A 40 12.89 -1.79 -7.19
N GLU A 41 13.07 -3.11 -7.03
CA GLU A 41 13.43 -3.98 -8.14
C GLU A 41 12.36 -3.98 -9.23
N ALA A 42 11.11 -3.89 -8.83
CA ALA A 42 10.02 -3.86 -9.80
C ALA A 42 10.13 -2.68 -10.75
N LEU A 43 10.80 -1.61 -10.34
CA LEU A 43 11.03 -0.45 -11.17
C LEU A 43 12.47 -0.31 -11.63
N SER A 44 13.30 -1.32 -11.35
CA SER A 44 14.73 -1.30 -11.69
C SER A 44 15.45 -0.11 -11.06
N LEU A 45 15.07 0.23 -9.83
CA LEU A 45 15.69 1.31 -9.08
C LEU A 45 16.38 0.76 -7.84
N THR A 46 17.35 1.54 -7.32
CA THR A 46 17.90 1.20 -6.01
C THR A 46 16.86 1.51 -4.94
N PRO A 47 16.91 0.82 -3.79
CA PRO A 47 15.93 1.09 -2.74
C PRO A 47 15.91 2.55 -2.28
N CYS A 48 17.07 3.15 -2.15
CA CYS A 48 17.17 4.54 -1.70
C CYS A 48 16.50 5.50 -2.69
N LEU A 49 16.82 5.35 -3.96
CA LEU A 49 16.25 6.20 -5.00
C LEU A 49 14.74 5.96 -5.12
N PHE A 50 14.35 4.70 -5.08
CA PHE A 50 12.93 4.34 -5.14
C PHE A 50 12.15 5.03 -4.02
N ALA A 51 12.63 4.91 -2.78
CA ALA A 51 11.92 5.49 -1.64
C ALA A 51 11.76 6.99 -1.79
N ARG A 52 12.82 7.67 -2.23
CA ARG A 52 12.78 9.12 -2.39
C ARG A 52 11.81 9.54 -3.48
N GLN A 53 11.87 8.89 -4.62
CA GLN A 53 10.99 9.24 -5.73
C GLN A 53 9.55 8.85 -5.48
N PHE A 54 9.35 7.72 -4.77
CA PHE A 54 8.01 7.30 -4.40
C PHE A 54 7.35 8.36 -3.53
N ARG A 55 8.07 8.82 -2.51
CA ARG A 55 7.53 9.83 -1.62
C ARG A 55 7.22 11.12 -2.37
N ARG A 56 8.04 11.52 -3.32
CA ARG A 56 7.76 12.70 -4.13
C ARG A 56 6.48 12.57 -4.93
N SER A 57 6.26 11.39 -5.49
CA SER A 57 5.09 11.16 -6.35
C SER A 57 3.81 10.96 -5.56
N PHE A 58 3.88 10.25 -4.44
CA PHE A 58 2.67 9.84 -3.70
C PHE A 58 2.48 10.55 -2.37
N GLY A 59 3.45 11.33 -1.93
CA GLY A 59 3.33 12.09 -0.69
C GLY A 59 3.59 11.29 0.57
N LEU A 60 3.79 9.99 0.47
CA LEU A 60 4.03 9.11 1.60
C LEU A 60 5.20 8.20 1.30
N PRO A 61 5.95 7.77 2.33
CA PRO A 61 6.95 6.73 2.09
C PRO A 61 6.25 5.42 1.75
N PRO A 62 6.96 4.51 1.04
CA PRO A 62 6.33 3.27 0.57
C PRO A 62 5.63 2.46 1.66
N TYR A 63 6.25 2.31 2.85
CA TYR A 63 5.64 1.50 3.89
C TYR A 63 4.30 2.06 4.35
N ALA A 64 4.19 3.38 4.43
CA ALA A 64 2.97 4.03 4.88
C ALA A 64 1.88 3.91 3.82
N PHE A 65 2.28 4.01 2.56
CA PHE A 65 1.35 3.85 1.46
C PHE A 65 0.78 2.43 1.41
N VAL A 66 1.65 1.43 1.56
CA VAL A 66 1.22 0.03 1.57
C VAL A 66 0.26 -0.22 2.72
N LYS A 67 0.60 0.30 3.92
CA LYS A 67 -0.29 0.15 5.07
C LYS A 67 -1.66 0.74 4.80
N ALA A 68 -1.72 1.93 4.21
CA ALA A 68 -2.99 2.58 3.90
C ALA A 68 -3.80 1.77 2.88
N ARG A 69 -3.13 1.21 1.87
CA ARG A 69 -3.81 0.38 0.88
C ARG A 69 -4.36 -0.90 1.49
N ARG A 70 -3.61 -1.51 2.40
CA ARG A 70 -4.07 -2.71 3.10
C ARG A 70 -5.32 -2.41 3.92
N LEU A 71 -5.32 -1.27 4.60
CA LEU A 71 -6.48 -0.88 5.39
C LEU A 71 -7.68 -0.55 4.51
N GLU A 72 -7.47 0.07 3.37
CA GLU A 72 -8.56 0.32 2.42
C GLU A 72 -9.17 -0.97 1.90
N ARG A 73 -8.32 -1.94 1.58
CA ARG A 73 -8.80 -3.23 1.11
C ARG A 73 -9.61 -3.92 2.19
N ALA A 74 -9.13 -3.87 3.45
CA ALA A 74 -9.86 -4.46 4.56
C ALA A 74 -11.22 -3.80 4.72
N ARG A 75 -11.27 -2.48 4.63
CA ARG A 75 -12.53 -1.76 4.74
C ARG A 75 -13.51 -2.18 3.65
N HIS A 76 -13.01 -2.32 2.44
CA HIS A 76 -13.83 -2.76 1.32
C HIS A 76 -14.39 -4.16 1.56
N LEU A 77 -13.54 -5.11 1.98
CA LEU A 77 -13.98 -6.48 2.22
C LEU A 77 -14.97 -6.57 3.38
N LEU A 78 -14.75 -5.78 4.42
CA LEU A 78 -15.67 -5.76 5.56
C LEU A 78 -17.05 -5.28 5.15
N ALA A 79 -17.12 -4.29 4.27
CA ALA A 79 -18.38 -3.72 3.84
C ALA A 79 -19.08 -4.57 2.78
N ARG A 80 -18.33 -5.27 1.95
CA ARG A 80 -18.88 -5.92 0.76
C ARG A 80 -18.95 -7.44 0.83
N THR A 81 -18.37 -8.06 1.85
CA THR A 81 -18.36 -9.52 1.95
C THR A 81 -18.76 -9.95 3.35
N THR A 82 -18.97 -11.26 3.50
CA THR A 82 -19.25 -11.85 4.80
C THR A 82 -18.06 -12.64 5.32
N LEU A 83 -16.87 -12.42 4.75
CA LEU A 83 -15.67 -13.10 5.20
C LEU A 83 -15.43 -12.84 6.69
N PRO A 84 -15.02 -13.87 7.44
CA PRO A 84 -14.64 -13.65 8.83
C PRO A 84 -13.54 -12.61 8.92
N ILE A 85 -13.53 -11.82 9.99
CA ILE A 85 -12.54 -10.76 10.14
C ILE A 85 -11.13 -11.33 10.09
N LYS A 86 -10.93 -12.53 10.63
CA LYS A 86 -9.66 -13.22 10.56
C LYS A 86 -9.21 -13.44 9.11
N ALA A 87 -10.14 -13.84 8.25
CA ALA A 87 -9.84 -14.05 6.83
C ALA A 87 -9.55 -12.73 6.13
N VAL A 88 -10.26 -11.67 6.49
CA VAL A 88 -9.99 -10.33 5.94
C VAL A 88 -8.57 -9.91 6.29
N ALA A 89 -8.16 -10.14 7.55
CA ALA A 89 -6.82 -9.79 7.99
C ALA A 89 -5.76 -10.51 7.14
N ALA A 90 -5.92 -11.80 6.93
CA ALA A 90 -4.98 -12.58 6.15
C ALA A 90 -4.95 -12.12 4.69
N ASP A 91 -6.10 -11.87 4.13
CA ASP A 91 -6.21 -11.46 2.73
C ASP A 91 -5.59 -10.10 2.47
N CYS A 92 -5.56 -9.25 3.48
CA CYS A 92 -5.00 -7.91 3.35
C CYS A 92 -3.57 -7.79 3.84
N GLY A 93 -2.93 -8.91 4.17
CA GLY A 93 -1.52 -8.90 4.53
C GLY A 93 -1.19 -8.56 5.97
N PHE A 94 -2.18 -8.63 6.87
CA PHE A 94 -1.92 -8.44 8.30
C PHE A 94 -1.52 -9.76 8.93
N SER A 95 -0.65 -9.69 9.92
CA SER A 95 -0.13 -10.91 10.55
C SER A 95 -1.21 -11.73 11.27
N ASP A 96 -2.21 -11.03 11.83
CA ASP A 96 -3.34 -11.70 12.49
C ASP A 96 -4.48 -10.69 12.65
N GLN A 97 -5.59 -11.17 13.20
CA GLN A 97 -6.76 -10.32 13.40
C GLN A 97 -6.50 -9.17 14.36
N ALA A 98 -5.71 -9.42 15.41
CA ALA A 98 -5.40 -8.37 16.38
C ALA A 98 -4.60 -7.24 15.73
N HIS A 99 -3.69 -7.58 14.83
CA HIS A 99 -2.90 -6.59 14.09
C HIS A 99 -3.81 -5.72 13.24
N LEU A 100 -4.73 -6.34 12.51
CA LEU A 100 -5.71 -5.59 11.72
C LEU A 100 -6.54 -4.69 12.61
N THR A 101 -7.07 -5.24 13.70
CA THR A 101 -7.95 -4.48 14.60
C THR A 101 -7.25 -3.23 15.13
N ARG A 102 -5.99 -3.38 15.56
CA ARG A 102 -5.24 -2.26 16.11
C ARG A 102 -5.02 -1.17 15.07
N LEU A 103 -4.55 -1.54 13.89
CA LEU A 103 -4.26 -0.56 12.85
C LEU A 103 -5.53 0.04 12.25
N PHE A 104 -6.57 -0.77 12.10
CA PHE A 104 -7.85 -0.30 11.57
C PHE A 104 -8.46 0.72 12.52
N SER A 105 -8.46 0.40 13.81
CA SER A 105 -9.04 1.32 14.81
C SER A 105 -8.27 2.63 14.89
N ALA A 106 -6.95 2.55 14.76
CA ALA A 106 -6.13 3.77 14.77
C ALA A 106 -6.42 4.65 13.55
N ALA A 107 -6.71 4.05 12.40
CA ALA A 107 -6.94 4.80 11.18
C ALA A 107 -8.36 5.32 11.04
N TYR A 108 -9.34 4.54 11.50
CA TYR A 108 -10.75 4.86 11.23
C TYR A 108 -11.60 5.09 12.47
N ASP A 109 -11.02 4.99 13.65
CA ASP A 109 -11.70 5.25 14.94
C ASP A 109 -12.82 4.28 15.27
N VAL A 110 -12.90 3.15 14.60
CA VAL A 110 -13.84 2.07 14.92
C VAL A 110 -13.13 0.74 14.68
N THR A 111 -13.59 -0.31 15.36
CA THR A 111 -13.04 -1.65 15.13
C THR A 111 -13.60 -2.21 13.82
N PRO A 112 -12.95 -3.20 13.24
CA PRO A 112 -13.49 -3.86 12.05
C PRO A 112 -14.89 -4.41 12.24
N ALA A 113 -15.17 -4.99 13.40
CA ALA A 113 -16.50 -5.54 13.67
C ALA A 113 -17.55 -4.47 13.72
N VAL A 114 -17.27 -3.35 14.40
CA VAL A 114 -18.20 -2.22 14.48
C VAL A 114 -18.41 -1.62 13.10
N PHE A 115 -17.32 -1.46 12.35
CA PHE A 115 -17.44 -0.91 11.00
C PHE A 115 -18.33 -1.77 10.13
N ARG A 116 -18.17 -3.10 10.20
CA ARG A 116 -19.00 -4.02 9.40
C ARG A 116 -20.48 -3.86 9.74
N ARG A 117 -20.79 -3.77 11.02
CA ARG A 117 -22.19 -3.59 11.43
C ARG A 117 -22.76 -2.28 10.91
N GLN A 118 -21.98 -1.22 10.93
CA GLN A 118 -22.42 0.09 10.46
C GLN A 118 -22.60 0.11 8.94
N ALA A 119 -21.84 -0.70 8.23
CA ALA A 119 -21.88 -0.73 6.77
C ALA A 119 -23.01 -1.60 6.23
N SER A 120 -23.61 -2.45 7.06
CA SER A 120 -24.67 -3.36 6.62
C SER A 120 -25.99 -2.66 6.41
#